data_e602b39878e864de8ab4fc64a06b5054
#
_entry.id   e602b39878e864de8ab4fc64a06b5054
#
_cell.length_a   1.000
_cell.length_b   1.000
_cell.length_c   1.000
_cell.angle_alpha   90.00
_cell.angle_beta   90.00
_cell.angle_gamma   90.00
#
_symmetry.space_group_name_H-M   'P 1'
#
loop_
_entity.id
_entity.type
_entity.pdbx_description
1 polymer ?
#
loop_
_entity_poly.entity_id
_entity_poly.type
_entity_poly.pdbx_seq_one_letter_code
_entity_poly.pdbx_strand_id
1 'polypeptide(L)'
;AKSIWNKTADSFIAGDDDQAIFRWAGADVDSFIAQKGLMVPLTQSHRIPAMVHDVAMKIINRVKNRINKSWKPKTHAGVLSKYDDFEQIDMTSGEWLVMARTRHMLNDLEETLYRNGLYYRNKFKKTKEQELHYAAQDWENLRKGQPIAYKQVERIYGYMKDNTDKKKLKGMLKDSSYDMDTLKQSYGLKTDKPWFE
;
A
#
# COMPACT_ATOMS: atom_id res chain seq x y z
N ALA A 1 19.52 9.53 -19.99
CA ALA A 1 19.02 10.90 -20.02
C ALA A 1 20.00 11.86 -20.69
N LYS A 2 21.27 11.99 -20.25
CA LYS A 2 22.26 12.94 -20.83
C LYS A 2 22.43 12.82 -22.35
N SER A 3 22.37 11.61 -22.91
CA SER A 3 22.53 11.36 -24.35
C SER A 3 21.35 11.88 -25.19
N ILE A 4 20.19 12.05 -24.58
CA ILE A 4 18.99 12.58 -25.23
C ILE A 4 19.04 14.11 -25.19
N TRP A 5 19.43 14.71 -24.08
CA TRP A 5 19.48 16.17 -23.93
C TRP A 5 20.44 16.85 -24.92
N ASN A 6 21.56 16.22 -25.20
CA ASN A 6 22.53 16.77 -26.17
C ASN A 6 22.03 16.76 -27.62
N LYS A 7 20.85 16.18 -27.89
CA LYS A 7 20.25 16.05 -29.23
C LYS A 7 18.97 16.89 -29.39
N THR A 8 18.53 17.59 -28.34
CA THR A 8 17.30 18.41 -28.36
C THR A 8 17.66 19.87 -28.36
N ALA A 9 16.95 20.68 -29.16
CA ALA A 9 17.11 22.14 -29.18
C ALA A 9 16.59 22.77 -27.89
N ASP A 10 15.43 22.27 -27.39
CA ASP A 10 14.81 22.71 -26.15
C ASP A 10 14.50 21.51 -25.26
N SER A 11 14.72 21.65 -23.95
CA SER A 11 14.39 20.60 -23.00
C SER A 11 13.83 21.22 -21.70
N PHE A 12 12.78 20.58 -21.17
CA PHE A 12 12.19 20.90 -19.89
C PHE A 12 12.43 19.74 -18.92
N ILE A 13 13.00 20.07 -17.76
CA ILE A 13 13.34 19.09 -16.73
C ILE A 13 12.59 19.48 -15.47
N ALA A 14 11.80 18.57 -14.92
CA ALA A 14 11.16 18.73 -13.63
C ALA A 14 11.71 17.70 -12.65
N GLY A 15 11.99 18.11 -11.43
CA GLY A 15 12.48 17.22 -10.39
C GLY A 15 12.62 17.91 -9.04
N ASP A 16 13.00 17.16 -8.04
CA ASP A 16 13.24 17.65 -6.70
C ASP A 16 14.46 16.91 -6.11
N ASP A 17 15.55 17.63 -5.93
CA ASP A 17 16.80 17.11 -5.38
C ASP A 17 16.65 16.66 -3.92
N ASP A 18 15.74 17.26 -3.15
CA ASP A 18 15.45 16.88 -1.77
C ASP A 18 14.72 15.53 -1.65
N GLN A 19 14.12 15.04 -2.75
CA GLN A 19 13.44 13.74 -2.81
C GLN A 19 14.29 12.60 -3.40
N ALA A 20 15.58 12.79 -3.47
CA ALA A 20 16.51 11.81 -4.06
C ALA A 20 16.80 10.62 -3.15
N ILE A 21 15.77 9.84 -2.85
CA ILE A 21 15.84 8.64 -2.00
C ILE A 21 16.27 7.36 -2.73
N PHE A 22 16.43 7.42 -4.07
CA PHE A 22 16.76 6.26 -4.92
C PHE A 22 18.19 6.32 -5.47
N ARG A 23 19.17 6.89 -4.76
CA ARG A 23 20.58 6.89 -5.19
C ARG A 23 21.10 5.47 -5.44
N TRP A 24 20.72 4.52 -4.62
CA TRP A 24 21.04 3.10 -4.78
C TRP A 24 20.49 2.46 -6.06
N ALA A 25 19.43 3.05 -6.65
CA ALA A 25 18.82 2.64 -7.91
C ALA A 25 19.29 3.48 -9.11
N GLY A 26 20.40 4.25 -8.96
CA GLY A 26 21.00 5.03 -10.03
C GLY A 26 20.47 6.46 -10.18
N ALA A 27 19.77 7.02 -9.19
CA ALA A 27 19.42 8.43 -9.18
C ALA A 27 20.68 9.29 -8.99
N ASP A 28 20.99 10.11 -9.99
CA ASP A 28 22.16 11.00 -10.03
C ASP A 28 21.74 12.44 -9.70
N VAL A 29 21.78 12.76 -8.42
CA VAL A 29 21.43 14.09 -7.87
C VAL A 29 22.41 15.15 -8.29
N ASP A 30 23.69 14.82 -8.32
CA ASP A 30 24.76 15.76 -8.65
C ASP A 30 24.61 16.22 -10.10
N SER A 31 24.31 15.32 -11.00
CA SER A 31 23.99 15.64 -12.39
C SER A 31 22.71 16.47 -12.55
N PHE A 32 21.70 16.24 -11.68
CA PHE A 32 20.48 17.05 -11.69
C PHE A 32 20.75 18.47 -11.23
N ILE A 33 21.47 18.65 -10.12
CA ILE A 33 21.85 19.98 -9.58
C ILE A 33 22.75 20.76 -10.56
N ALA A 34 23.63 20.06 -11.29
CA ALA A 34 24.56 20.66 -12.23
C ALA A 34 23.94 21.07 -13.59
N GLN A 35 22.62 20.91 -13.77
CA GLN A 35 21.96 21.32 -15.01
C GLN A 35 22.03 22.85 -15.17
N LYS A 36 22.38 23.28 -16.39
CA LYS A 36 22.39 24.70 -16.77
C LYS A 36 21.07 25.05 -17.43
N GLY A 37 20.55 26.22 -17.13
CA GLY A 37 19.31 26.70 -17.72
C GLY A 37 18.54 27.62 -16.77
N LEU A 38 17.38 28.08 -17.21
CA LEU A 38 16.45 28.85 -16.37
C LEU A 38 15.82 27.92 -15.35
N MET A 39 16.08 28.19 -14.08
CA MET A 39 15.46 27.45 -12.98
C MET A 39 14.21 28.20 -12.48
N VAL A 40 13.07 27.53 -12.47
CA VAL A 40 11.81 28.05 -11.94
C VAL A 40 11.38 27.21 -10.75
N PRO A 41 11.60 27.63 -9.50
CA PRO A 41 11.15 26.86 -8.33
C PRO A 41 9.64 26.97 -8.16
N LEU A 42 9.00 25.86 -7.81
CA LEU A 42 7.61 25.83 -7.37
C LEU A 42 7.56 26.20 -5.89
N THR A 43 7.04 27.38 -5.60
CA THR A 43 7.15 28.02 -4.28
C THR A 43 5.94 27.80 -3.37
N GLN A 44 4.90 27.11 -3.83
CA GLN A 44 3.69 26.87 -3.05
C GLN A 44 3.38 25.36 -2.96
N SER A 45 3.24 24.87 -1.74
CA SER A 45 2.69 23.53 -1.50
C SER A 45 1.20 23.62 -1.19
N HIS A 46 0.41 22.81 -1.90
CA HIS A 46 -1.03 22.65 -1.66
C HIS A 46 -1.35 21.43 -0.77
N ARG A 47 -0.33 20.69 -0.37
CA ARG A 47 -0.44 19.44 0.38
C ARG A 47 0.09 19.51 1.80
N ILE A 48 1.25 20.10 1.99
CA ILE A 48 2.01 20.02 3.26
C ILE A 48 1.55 21.11 4.24
N PRO A 49 1.06 20.74 5.45
CA PRO A 49 0.71 21.68 6.51
C PRO A 49 1.93 22.39 7.10
N ALA A 50 1.73 23.55 7.75
CA ALA A 50 2.80 24.38 8.27
C ALA A 50 3.71 23.65 9.28
N MET A 51 3.13 22.95 10.27
CA MET A 51 3.93 22.23 11.28
C MET A 51 4.80 21.12 10.68
N VAL A 52 4.29 20.42 9.66
CA VAL A 52 5.06 19.39 8.95
C VAL A 52 6.17 20.02 8.12
N HIS A 53 5.89 21.15 7.46
CA HIS A 53 6.88 21.92 6.72
C HIS A 53 8.05 22.33 7.62
N ASP A 54 7.78 22.88 8.81
CA ASP A 54 8.82 23.37 9.73
C ASP A 54 9.77 22.24 10.16
N VAL A 55 9.23 21.05 10.43
CA VAL A 55 10.06 19.89 10.76
C VAL A 55 10.84 19.40 9.55
N ALA A 56 10.19 19.32 8.38
CA ALA A 56 10.84 18.92 7.14
C ALA A 56 12.02 19.84 6.80
N MET A 57 11.85 21.16 6.96
CA MET A 57 12.91 22.14 6.72
C MET A 57 14.08 22.02 7.70
N LYS A 58 13.82 21.72 8.98
CA LYS A 58 14.88 21.43 9.95
C LYS A 58 15.73 20.20 9.59
N ILE A 59 15.10 19.20 8.97
CA ILE A 59 15.78 17.97 8.55
C ILE A 59 16.57 18.23 7.27
N ILE A 60 15.91 18.78 6.25
CA ILE A 60 16.51 18.93 4.91
C ILE A 60 17.65 19.95 4.88
N ASN A 61 17.64 20.96 5.72
CA ASN A 61 18.71 21.93 5.83
C ASN A 61 20.04 21.34 6.34
N ARG A 62 20.05 20.10 6.81
CA ARG A 62 21.27 19.34 7.14
C ARG A 62 21.98 18.79 5.89
N VAL A 63 21.29 18.72 4.77
CA VAL A 63 21.84 18.22 3.50
C VAL A 63 22.69 19.34 2.89
N LYS A 64 23.97 19.07 2.67
CA LYS A 64 24.94 20.07 2.16
C LYS A 64 24.82 20.27 0.65
N ASN A 65 24.64 19.19 -0.11
CA ASN A 65 24.55 19.25 -1.56
C ASN A 65 23.08 19.24 -2.00
N ARG A 66 22.51 20.45 -2.11
CA ARG A 66 21.13 20.68 -2.52
C ARG A 66 20.96 22.06 -3.17
N ILE A 67 19.93 22.20 -3.97
CA ILE A 67 19.52 23.52 -4.49
C ILE A 67 18.88 24.30 -3.34
N ASN A 68 19.38 25.52 -3.13
CA ASN A 68 18.77 26.42 -2.15
C ASN A 68 17.42 26.91 -2.68
N LYS A 69 16.35 26.43 -2.12
CA LYS A 69 14.97 26.77 -2.49
C LYS A 69 14.12 26.95 -1.24
N SER A 70 13.23 27.93 -1.31
CA SER A 70 12.22 28.16 -0.28
C SER A 70 10.83 27.97 -0.88
N TRP A 71 9.93 27.43 -0.11
CA TRP A 71 8.54 27.23 -0.51
C TRP A 71 7.61 27.43 0.68
N LYS A 72 6.35 27.77 0.40
CA LYS A 72 5.34 28.03 1.41
C LYS A 72 4.49 26.77 1.64
N PRO A 73 4.19 26.43 2.88
CA PRO A 73 3.26 25.35 3.20
C PRO A 73 1.82 25.75 2.84
N LYS A 74 0.91 24.79 2.91
CA LYS A 74 -0.53 25.01 2.91
C LYS A 74 -0.89 25.91 4.12
N THR A 75 -1.95 26.69 4.00
CA THR A 75 -2.45 27.57 5.08
C THR A 75 -2.90 26.86 6.34
N HIS A 76 -3.26 25.57 6.24
CA HIS A 76 -3.63 24.75 7.38
C HIS A 76 -2.41 24.44 8.27
N ALA A 77 -2.56 24.63 9.59
CA ALA A 77 -1.45 24.44 10.54
C ALA A 77 -0.99 22.97 10.59
N GLY A 78 -1.91 22.03 10.59
CA GLY A 78 -1.64 20.63 10.83
C GLY A 78 -1.43 20.32 12.32
N VAL A 79 -1.19 19.06 12.63
CA VAL A 79 -0.83 18.58 13.97
C VAL A 79 0.40 17.67 13.81
N LEU A 80 1.35 17.78 14.72
CA LEU A 80 2.50 16.91 14.83
C LEU A 80 2.60 16.40 16.25
N SER A 81 2.59 15.08 16.44
CA SER A 81 2.77 14.43 17.72
C SER A 81 3.90 13.43 17.63
N LYS A 82 4.61 13.22 18.73
CA LYS A 82 5.66 12.21 18.86
C LYS A 82 5.16 11.14 19.84
N TYR A 83 5.31 9.90 19.45
CA TYR A 83 5.03 8.73 20.26
C TYR A 83 6.27 7.84 20.30
N ASP A 84 6.48 7.15 21.38
CA ASP A 84 7.58 6.20 21.55
C ASP A 84 7.15 4.76 21.21
N ASP A 85 5.84 4.49 21.22
CA ASP A 85 5.26 3.19 20.90
C ASP A 85 3.98 3.35 20.06
N PHE A 86 3.69 2.35 19.21
CA PHE A 86 2.48 2.28 18.40
C PHE A 86 1.21 2.17 19.23
N GLU A 87 1.26 1.51 20.39
CA GLU A 87 0.12 1.32 21.28
C GLU A 87 -0.42 2.65 21.86
N GLN A 88 0.42 3.70 21.84
CA GLN A 88 0.01 5.04 22.28
C GLN A 88 -0.81 5.79 21.23
N ILE A 89 -0.92 5.26 20.02
CA ILE A 89 -1.61 5.91 18.91
C ILE A 89 -3.00 5.31 18.76
N ASP A 90 -4.02 6.10 19.01
CA ASP A 90 -5.41 5.70 18.74
C ASP A 90 -5.68 5.73 17.22
N MET A 91 -5.68 4.56 16.61
CA MET A 91 -5.98 4.35 15.19
C MET A 91 -7.40 3.83 14.95
N THR A 92 -8.28 3.88 15.95
CA THR A 92 -9.66 3.36 15.83
C THR A 92 -10.56 4.23 14.97
N SER A 93 -10.16 5.46 14.69
CA SER A 93 -10.90 6.39 13.86
C SER A 93 -10.02 7.10 12.83
N GLY A 94 -10.63 7.59 11.75
CA GLY A 94 -9.94 8.32 10.69
C GLY A 94 -9.24 7.42 9.66
N GLU A 95 -8.51 8.05 8.76
CA GLU A 95 -7.70 7.37 7.74
C GLU A 95 -6.22 7.55 8.06
N TRP A 96 -5.50 6.44 8.16
CA TRP A 96 -4.10 6.41 8.54
C TRP A 96 -3.22 5.90 7.41
N LEU A 97 -2.12 6.60 7.14
CA LEU A 97 -1.03 6.11 6.31
C LEU A 97 0.21 5.93 7.17
N VAL A 98 0.64 4.68 7.35
CA VAL A 98 1.84 4.37 8.10
C VAL A 98 2.98 4.02 7.14
N MET A 99 4.12 4.66 7.36
CA MET A 99 5.33 4.45 6.57
C MET A 99 6.50 4.12 7.48
N ALA A 100 7.35 3.20 7.03
CA ALA A 100 8.59 2.87 7.70
C ALA A 100 9.76 2.79 6.70
N ARG A 101 10.98 2.89 7.20
CA ARG A 101 12.19 2.81 6.38
C ARG A 101 12.35 1.44 5.72
N THR A 102 11.99 0.37 6.43
CA THR A 102 12.07 -1.01 5.95
C THR A 102 10.78 -1.76 6.26
N ARG A 103 10.50 -2.81 5.47
CA ARG A 103 9.24 -3.58 5.65
C ARG A 103 9.14 -4.27 6.99
N HIS A 104 10.24 -4.79 7.52
CA HIS A 104 10.21 -5.52 8.79
C HIS A 104 9.83 -4.64 9.98
N MET A 105 10.08 -3.32 9.91
CA MET A 105 9.65 -2.39 10.95
C MET A 105 8.12 -2.21 11.04
N LEU A 106 7.39 -2.71 10.04
CA LEU A 106 5.92 -2.70 10.06
C LEU A 106 5.33 -3.97 10.69
N ASN A 107 6.13 -4.99 10.98
CA ASN A 107 5.60 -6.27 11.49
C ASN A 107 4.99 -6.10 12.88
N ASP A 108 5.64 -5.37 13.78
CA ASP A 108 5.15 -5.14 15.14
C ASP A 108 3.86 -4.32 15.11
N LEU A 109 3.78 -3.33 14.22
CA LEU A 109 2.55 -2.58 14.00
C LEU A 109 1.43 -3.48 13.45
N GLU A 110 1.72 -4.33 12.46
CA GLU A 110 0.71 -5.26 11.92
C GLU A 110 0.16 -6.19 13.01
N GLU A 111 1.03 -6.68 13.89
CA GLU A 111 0.62 -7.52 15.02
C GLU A 111 -0.26 -6.74 16.01
N THR A 112 0.11 -5.50 16.31
CA THR A 112 -0.70 -4.62 17.19
C THR A 112 -2.07 -4.32 16.57
N LEU A 113 -2.14 -3.98 15.28
CA LEU A 113 -3.41 -3.75 14.59
C LEU A 113 -4.29 -5.01 14.58
N TYR A 114 -3.69 -6.17 14.34
CA TYR A 114 -4.39 -7.46 14.35
C TYR A 114 -4.98 -7.77 15.74
N ARG A 115 -4.18 -7.64 16.80
CA ARG A 115 -4.64 -7.86 18.19
C ARG A 115 -5.79 -6.94 18.58
N ASN A 116 -5.77 -5.70 18.08
CA ASN A 116 -6.81 -4.70 18.36
C ASN A 116 -8.01 -4.80 17.41
N GLY A 117 -8.05 -5.79 16.50
CA GLY A 117 -9.15 -5.98 15.54
C GLY A 117 -9.29 -4.84 14.52
N LEU A 118 -8.22 -4.09 14.26
CA LEU A 118 -8.23 -2.98 13.32
C LEU A 118 -7.97 -3.46 11.90
N TYR A 119 -8.83 -3.04 10.97
CA TYR A 119 -8.64 -3.36 9.55
C TYR A 119 -7.56 -2.48 8.95
N TYR A 120 -6.63 -3.09 8.21
CA TYR A 120 -5.57 -2.37 7.51
C TYR A 120 -5.24 -3.00 6.15
N ARG A 121 -4.57 -2.25 5.27
CA ARG A 121 -4.05 -2.71 3.98
C ARG A 121 -2.53 -2.62 3.96
N ASN A 122 -1.87 -3.69 3.59
CA ASN A 122 -0.44 -3.68 3.31
C ASN A 122 -0.21 -3.56 1.80
N LYS A 123 0.62 -2.60 1.37
CA LYS A 123 0.93 -2.37 -0.05
C LYS A 123 1.62 -3.56 -0.73
N PHE A 124 2.35 -4.37 0.05
CA PHE A 124 3.26 -5.39 -0.49
C PHE A 124 2.73 -6.81 -0.37
N LYS A 125 1.74 -7.03 0.49
CA LYS A 125 1.13 -8.34 0.72
C LYS A 125 -0.33 -8.16 1.12
N LYS A 126 -1.15 -9.16 0.86
CA LYS A 126 -2.49 -9.22 1.45
C LYS A 126 -2.37 -9.57 2.92
N THR A 127 -3.18 -8.94 3.76
CA THR A 127 -3.27 -9.27 5.17
C THR A 127 -4.19 -10.47 5.38
N LYS A 128 -4.08 -11.11 6.54
CA LYS A 128 -4.99 -12.22 6.90
C LYS A 128 -6.44 -11.75 6.92
N GLU A 129 -6.68 -10.56 7.43
CA GLU A 129 -8.00 -9.93 7.50
C GLU A 129 -8.55 -9.62 6.10
N GLN A 130 -7.72 -9.15 5.19
CA GLN A 130 -8.12 -8.94 3.79
C GLN A 130 -8.49 -10.24 3.11
N GLU A 131 -7.71 -11.30 3.30
CA GLU A 131 -8.02 -12.62 2.73
C GLU A 131 -9.32 -13.17 3.31
N LEU A 132 -9.54 -13.03 4.62
CA LEU A 132 -10.79 -13.42 5.27
C LEU A 132 -11.98 -12.61 4.74
N HIS A 133 -11.85 -11.29 4.63
CA HIS A 133 -12.88 -10.43 4.08
C HIS A 133 -13.26 -10.83 2.64
N TYR A 134 -12.27 -11.10 1.79
CA TYR A 134 -12.53 -11.58 0.42
C TYR A 134 -13.16 -12.96 0.42
N ALA A 135 -12.77 -13.86 1.32
CA ALA A 135 -13.39 -15.18 1.42
C ALA A 135 -14.87 -15.08 1.85
N ALA A 136 -15.17 -14.19 2.80
CA ALA A 136 -16.55 -13.94 3.24
C ALA A 136 -17.40 -13.32 2.12
N GLN A 137 -16.85 -12.39 1.36
CA GLN A 137 -17.54 -11.80 0.21
C GLN A 137 -17.79 -12.82 -0.91
N ASP A 138 -16.80 -13.64 -1.23
CA ASP A 138 -16.94 -14.72 -2.23
C ASP A 138 -17.99 -15.74 -1.79
N TRP A 139 -18.02 -16.10 -0.51
CA TRP A 139 -19.03 -16.99 0.08
C TRP A 139 -20.43 -16.41 -0.04
N GLU A 140 -20.60 -15.14 0.28
CA GLU A 140 -21.89 -14.47 0.19
C GLU A 140 -22.39 -14.36 -1.26
N ASN A 141 -21.50 -14.12 -2.22
CA ASN A 141 -21.84 -14.16 -3.66
C ASN A 141 -22.34 -15.56 -4.07
N LEU A 142 -21.64 -16.59 -3.62
CA LEU A 142 -22.01 -17.98 -3.89
C LEU A 142 -23.37 -18.33 -3.27
N ARG A 143 -23.65 -17.89 -2.03
CA ARG A 143 -24.95 -18.06 -1.37
C ARG A 143 -26.10 -17.38 -2.12
N LYS A 144 -25.84 -16.23 -2.75
CA LYS A 144 -26.79 -15.49 -3.57
C LYS A 144 -26.99 -16.09 -4.97
N GLY A 145 -26.38 -17.25 -5.24
CA GLY A 145 -26.47 -17.93 -6.53
C GLY A 145 -25.58 -17.35 -7.62
N GLN A 146 -24.61 -16.50 -7.26
CA GLN A 146 -23.65 -15.97 -8.22
C GLN A 146 -22.50 -16.96 -8.38
N PRO A 147 -22.18 -17.44 -9.60
CA PRO A 147 -21.04 -18.29 -9.84
C PRO A 147 -19.74 -17.55 -9.53
N ILE A 148 -18.78 -18.24 -8.94
CA ILE A 148 -17.47 -17.68 -8.57
C ILE A 148 -16.34 -18.38 -9.31
N ALA A 149 -15.25 -17.67 -9.59
CA ALA A 149 -14.09 -18.21 -10.28
C ALA A 149 -13.27 -19.18 -9.41
N TYR A 150 -12.47 -20.04 -10.05
CA TYR A 150 -11.62 -21.01 -9.36
C TYR A 150 -10.83 -20.45 -8.18
N LYS A 151 -10.16 -19.28 -8.35
CA LYS A 151 -9.38 -18.63 -7.27
C LYS A 151 -10.21 -18.24 -6.07
N GLN A 152 -11.46 -17.90 -6.27
CA GLN A 152 -12.42 -17.57 -5.21
C GLN A 152 -12.85 -18.84 -4.48
N VAL A 153 -13.09 -19.94 -5.22
CA VAL A 153 -13.35 -21.24 -4.64
C VAL A 153 -12.18 -21.71 -3.78
N GLU A 154 -10.94 -21.62 -4.30
CA GLU A 154 -9.73 -21.98 -3.57
C GLU A 154 -9.60 -21.19 -2.26
N ARG A 155 -9.92 -19.89 -2.28
CA ARG A 155 -9.94 -19.02 -1.11
C ARG A 155 -10.96 -19.49 -0.08
N ILE A 156 -12.20 -19.72 -0.48
CA ILE A 156 -13.27 -20.21 0.41
C ILE A 156 -12.87 -21.55 1.04
N TYR A 157 -12.38 -22.51 0.25
CA TYR A 157 -11.94 -23.81 0.74
C TYR A 157 -10.79 -23.72 1.75
N GLY A 158 -9.96 -22.67 1.69
CA GLY A 158 -8.95 -22.37 2.70
C GLY A 158 -9.54 -22.16 4.09
N TYR A 159 -10.77 -21.67 4.17
CA TYR A 159 -11.49 -21.36 5.42
C TYR A 159 -12.58 -22.37 5.79
N MET A 160 -12.75 -23.46 5.03
CA MET A 160 -13.69 -24.51 5.41
C MET A 160 -13.10 -25.42 6.49
N LYS A 161 -13.99 -25.91 7.37
CA LYS A 161 -13.63 -26.94 8.36
C LYS A 161 -13.30 -28.25 7.67
N ASP A 162 -12.80 -29.22 8.42
CA ASP A 162 -12.26 -30.50 7.94
C ASP A 162 -13.23 -31.39 7.12
N ASN A 163 -14.49 -31.00 7.03
CA ASN A 163 -15.53 -31.72 6.27
C ASN A 163 -15.46 -31.49 4.75
N THR A 164 -14.65 -30.56 4.27
CA THR A 164 -14.54 -30.23 2.86
C THR A 164 -13.34 -30.94 2.23
N ASP A 165 -13.57 -31.65 1.14
CA ASP A 165 -12.50 -32.37 0.43
C ASP A 165 -11.66 -31.44 -0.44
N LYS A 166 -10.66 -30.82 0.17
CA LYS A 166 -9.71 -29.92 -0.53
C LYS A 166 -8.92 -30.62 -1.64
N LYS A 167 -8.82 -31.95 -1.66
CA LYS A 167 -8.11 -32.69 -2.70
C LYS A 167 -8.82 -32.61 -4.04
N LYS A 168 -10.12 -32.45 -4.04
CA LYS A 168 -10.93 -32.32 -5.27
C LYS A 168 -10.70 -31.01 -6.01
N LEU A 169 -10.13 -29.97 -5.36
CA LEU A 169 -9.72 -28.74 -6.04
C LEU A 169 -8.74 -28.99 -7.19
N LYS A 170 -7.91 -30.02 -7.09
CA LYS A 170 -6.94 -30.37 -8.14
C LYS A 170 -7.57 -30.79 -9.47
N GLY A 171 -8.85 -31.21 -9.45
CA GLY A 171 -9.60 -31.58 -10.66
C GLY A 171 -10.39 -30.44 -11.29
N MET A 172 -10.36 -29.25 -10.70
CA MET A 172 -11.12 -28.10 -11.19
C MET A 172 -10.43 -27.39 -12.34
N LEU A 173 -11.20 -26.93 -13.31
CA LEU A 173 -10.70 -26.09 -14.40
C LEU A 173 -10.46 -24.65 -13.91
N LYS A 174 -9.26 -24.13 -14.11
CA LYS A 174 -8.84 -22.83 -13.57
C LYS A 174 -9.55 -21.64 -14.22
N ASP A 175 -10.02 -21.79 -15.45
CA ASP A 175 -10.66 -20.75 -16.24
C ASP A 175 -12.20 -20.84 -16.21
N SER A 176 -12.74 -21.64 -15.29
CA SER A 176 -14.19 -21.85 -15.14
C SER A 176 -14.74 -21.14 -13.92
N SER A 177 -16.06 -20.93 -13.92
CA SER A 177 -16.83 -20.47 -12.75
C SER A 177 -17.68 -21.61 -12.19
N TYR A 178 -17.96 -21.53 -10.90
CA TYR A 178 -18.61 -22.60 -10.13
C TYR A 178 -19.74 -22.03 -9.28
N ASP A 179 -20.88 -22.67 -9.31
CA ASP A 179 -22.01 -22.40 -8.42
C ASP A 179 -22.01 -23.34 -7.20
N MET A 180 -22.88 -23.06 -6.25
CA MET A 180 -23.01 -23.80 -4.99
C MET A 180 -23.32 -25.28 -5.23
N ASP A 181 -24.20 -25.61 -6.16
CA ASP A 181 -24.66 -26.96 -6.43
C ASP A 181 -23.53 -27.81 -7.05
N THR A 182 -22.83 -27.25 -8.01
CA THR A 182 -21.64 -27.89 -8.61
C THR A 182 -20.57 -28.18 -7.56
N LEU A 183 -20.31 -27.21 -6.65
CA LEU A 183 -19.33 -27.40 -5.57
C LEU A 183 -19.75 -28.51 -4.61
N LYS A 184 -21.01 -28.60 -4.24
CA LYS A 184 -21.54 -29.67 -3.37
C LYS A 184 -21.50 -31.04 -4.05
N GLN A 185 -21.96 -31.14 -5.28
CA GLN A 185 -22.09 -32.40 -5.98
C GLN A 185 -20.75 -32.99 -6.44
N SER A 186 -19.88 -32.16 -6.99
CA SER A 186 -18.68 -32.60 -7.70
C SER A 186 -17.38 -32.37 -6.98
N TYR A 187 -17.31 -31.31 -6.14
CA TYR A 187 -16.04 -30.81 -5.59
C TYR A 187 -15.96 -30.87 -4.07
N GLY A 188 -16.80 -31.65 -3.42
CA GLY A 188 -16.65 -32.00 -2.00
C GLY A 188 -16.97 -30.88 -1.00
N LEU A 189 -17.76 -29.89 -1.39
CA LEU A 189 -18.31 -28.93 -0.45
C LEU A 189 -19.39 -29.61 0.40
N LYS A 190 -19.06 -29.90 1.67
CA LYS A 190 -19.92 -30.67 2.59
C LYS A 190 -20.67 -29.80 3.59
N THR A 191 -20.41 -28.52 3.64
CA THR A 191 -21.02 -27.60 4.59
C THR A 191 -21.53 -26.35 3.87
N ASP A 192 -22.61 -25.82 4.38
CA ASP A 192 -23.15 -24.53 3.94
C ASP A 192 -22.59 -23.38 4.75
N LYS A 193 -21.77 -23.67 5.79
CA LYS A 193 -21.23 -22.68 6.71
C LYS A 193 -19.71 -22.75 6.77
N PRO A 194 -19.00 -21.72 6.33
CA PRO A 194 -17.59 -21.56 6.63
C PRO A 194 -17.38 -21.26 8.13
N TRP A 195 -16.16 -21.47 8.63
CA TRP A 195 -15.88 -21.30 10.05
C TRP A 195 -16.00 -19.84 10.55
N PHE A 196 -16.06 -18.87 9.66
CA PHE A 196 -16.22 -17.46 9.98
C PHE A 196 -17.68 -16.99 10.07
N GLU A 197 -18.64 -17.86 9.86
CA GLU A 197 -20.06 -17.67 10.22
C GLU A 197 -20.29 -18.20 11.67
#